data_84cc1477efff44c51e400cf8068f2e26
#
_entry.id   84cc1477efff44c51e400cf8068f2e26
#
_cell.length_a   1.000
_cell.length_b   1.000
_cell.length_c   1.000
_cell.angle_alpha   90.00
_cell.angle_beta   90.00
_cell.angle_gamma   90.00
#
_symmetry.space_group_name_H-M   'P 1'
#
loop_
_entity.id
_entity.type
_entity.pdbx_description
1 polymer ?
#
loop_
_entity_poly.entity_id
_entity_poly.type
_entity_poly.pdbx_seq_one_letter_code
_entity_poly.pdbx_strand_id
1 'polypeptide(L)'
;MKILTARPHRLLEECVRRLGEKTQQGESCMFLVPSQYTLQAEIEIMDRLHVKGSFLIDVLSPKRLQSRVFELAGMPKQTIFDERGKCMVLSTIVEEQKDELTIYRGAAQSGTAGFTARVSSMIASLKRSGLSAADVAESVQKMEEENPARAKLGDIARIYAAYEQRMAGELADAEDVSREMCARFAASGLFKGQNIFVYGFDMITPTFAAELLSMEPLCSSLTLAIETDANAAPDGRLFAPVNYSLERLEKLAKERGVAVKREVLNAELDALADIREVEKKLYALGSAPCMEEPTAIELHAASGKRQEVYLAAARMRRLAAEGEDVAQMAVVYPKQSGYGPLLQNILPMYGLSAYVAEKRQAGAHP
;
A
#
# COMPACT_ATOMS: atom_id res chain seq x y z
N MET A 1 5.06 -5.03 20.71
CA MET A 1 4.17 -4.77 19.55
C MET A 1 3.04 -5.80 19.50
N LYS A 2 1.82 -5.39 19.12
CA LYS A 2 0.67 -6.28 18.89
C LYS A 2 0.32 -6.33 17.40
N ILE A 3 0.07 -7.51 16.84
CA ILE A 3 -0.48 -7.68 15.49
C ILE A 3 -1.91 -8.21 15.63
N LEU A 4 -2.85 -7.42 15.15
CA LEU A 4 -4.27 -7.75 15.10
C LEU A 4 -4.62 -8.17 13.68
N THR A 5 -5.15 -9.37 13.52
CA THR A 5 -5.52 -9.91 12.21
C THR A 5 -6.98 -10.32 12.17
N ALA A 6 -7.63 -10.06 11.07
CA ALA A 6 -8.96 -10.57 10.73
C ALA A 6 -9.12 -10.62 9.22
N ARG A 7 -10.16 -11.30 8.75
CA ARG A 7 -10.58 -11.16 7.35
C ARG A 7 -11.05 -9.72 7.08
N PRO A 8 -11.10 -9.28 5.81
CA PRO A 8 -11.43 -7.90 5.44
C PRO A 8 -12.69 -7.33 6.11
N HIS A 9 -12.67 -6.02 6.34
CA HIS A 9 -13.77 -5.21 6.90
C HIS A 9 -14.16 -5.49 8.37
N ARG A 10 -13.29 -6.13 9.17
CA ARG A 10 -13.57 -6.46 10.58
C ARG A 10 -12.66 -5.75 11.58
N LEU A 11 -11.55 -5.16 11.09
CA LEU A 11 -10.53 -4.61 11.98
C LEU A 11 -10.77 -3.17 12.41
N LEU A 12 -11.41 -2.35 11.57
CA LEU A 12 -11.57 -0.93 11.86
C LEU A 12 -12.39 -0.70 13.13
N GLU A 13 -13.50 -1.41 13.28
CA GLU A 13 -14.37 -1.30 14.46
C GLU A 13 -13.59 -1.61 15.74
N GLU A 14 -12.83 -2.70 15.75
CA GLU A 14 -12.02 -3.08 16.90
C GLU A 14 -10.88 -2.09 17.17
N CYS A 15 -10.24 -1.57 16.12
CA CYS A 15 -9.23 -0.52 16.28
C CYS A 15 -9.83 0.74 16.91
N VAL A 16 -10.99 1.20 16.42
CA VAL A 16 -11.68 2.39 16.94
C VAL A 16 -12.17 2.16 18.36
N ARG A 17 -12.70 1.00 18.69
CA ARG A 17 -13.10 0.62 20.06
C ARG A 17 -11.91 0.73 21.03
N ARG A 18 -10.76 0.12 20.68
CA ARG A 18 -9.54 0.17 21.51
C ARG A 18 -8.99 1.59 21.62
N LEU A 19 -9.03 2.34 20.54
CA LEU A 19 -8.62 3.73 20.51
C LEU A 19 -9.54 4.57 21.42
N GLY A 20 -10.85 4.34 21.39
CA GLY A 20 -11.82 4.98 22.28
C GLY A 20 -11.56 4.68 23.75
N GLU A 21 -11.26 3.43 24.10
CA GLU A 21 -10.90 3.06 25.48
C GLU A 21 -9.66 3.82 25.98
N LYS A 22 -8.64 3.99 25.11
CA LYS A 22 -7.43 4.75 25.44
C LYS A 22 -7.72 6.24 25.63
N THR A 23 -8.47 6.83 24.74
CA THR A 23 -8.82 8.27 24.84
C THR A 23 -9.73 8.60 26.03
N GLN A 24 -10.62 7.68 26.42
CA GLN A 24 -11.42 7.81 27.64
C GLN A 24 -10.55 7.81 28.92
N GLN A 25 -9.39 7.15 28.87
CA GLN A 25 -8.38 7.16 29.94
C GLN A 25 -7.48 8.40 29.89
N GLY A 26 -7.72 9.34 28.95
CA GLY A 26 -6.90 10.53 28.75
C GLY A 26 -5.58 10.26 28.03
N GLU A 27 -5.41 9.08 27.43
CA GLU A 27 -4.21 8.73 26.69
C GLU A 27 -4.26 9.22 25.25
N SER A 28 -3.12 9.68 24.73
CA SER A 28 -3.00 10.13 23.35
C SER A 28 -2.82 8.95 22.40
N CYS A 29 -3.48 9.04 21.25
CA CYS A 29 -3.49 8.01 20.23
C CYS A 29 -3.09 8.59 18.85
N MET A 30 -2.28 7.82 18.13
CA MET A 30 -1.94 8.09 16.74
C MET A 30 -2.51 6.98 15.86
N PHE A 31 -3.26 7.36 14.83
CA PHE A 31 -3.85 6.42 13.89
C PHE A 31 -3.17 6.57 12.52
N LEU A 32 -2.30 5.62 12.16
CA LEU A 32 -1.50 5.65 10.95
C LEU A 32 -2.19 4.86 9.84
N VAL A 33 -2.51 5.55 8.75
CA VAL A 33 -3.26 5.00 7.61
C VAL A 33 -2.64 5.41 6.27
N PRO A 34 -2.95 4.71 5.16
CA PRO A 34 -2.56 5.15 3.82
C PRO A 34 -3.03 6.58 3.51
N SER A 35 -2.22 7.33 2.73
CA SER A 35 -2.47 8.76 2.46
C SER A 35 -3.84 9.07 1.88
N GLN A 36 -4.38 8.17 1.06
CA GLN A 36 -5.69 8.33 0.43
C GLN A 36 -6.87 8.06 1.36
N TYR A 37 -6.62 7.44 2.51
CA TYR A 37 -7.65 7.05 3.48
C TYR A 37 -7.70 7.97 4.71
N THR A 38 -6.79 8.94 4.85
CA THR A 38 -6.67 9.78 6.07
C THR A 38 -7.96 10.51 6.41
N LEU A 39 -8.57 11.21 5.45
CA LEU A 39 -9.82 11.94 5.68
C LEU A 39 -10.98 11.00 6.04
N GLN A 40 -11.12 9.90 5.30
CA GLN A 40 -12.17 8.92 5.54
C GLN A 40 -12.00 8.27 6.92
N ALA A 41 -10.77 7.89 7.29
CA ALA A 41 -10.47 7.33 8.61
C ALA A 41 -10.81 8.33 9.74
N GLU A 42 -10.50 9.61 9.56
CA GLU A 42 -10.84 10.65 10.52
C GLU A 42 -12.35 10.76 10.72
N ILE A 43 -13.13 10.80 9.64
CA ILE A 43 -14.60 10.83 9.69
C ILE A 43 -15.13 9.58 10.38
N GLU A 44 -14.71 8.39 9.95
CA GLU A 44 -15.19 7.12 10.50
C GLU A 44 -14.86 6.94 11.98
N ILE A 45 -13.67 7.39 12.42
CA ILE A 45 -13.31 7.38 13.85
C ILE A 45 -14.23 8.30 14.65
N MET A 46 -14.45 9.54 14.18
CA MET A 46 -15.28 10.52 14.88
C MET A 46 -16.74 10.05 14.96
N ASP A 47 -17.28 9.52 13.87
CA ASP A 47 -18.65 8.98 13.80
C ASP A 47 -18.85 7.81 14.76
N ARG A 48 -17.93 6.84 14.76
CA ARG A 48 -18.03 5.64 15.63
C ARG A 48 -17.82 5.96 17.11
N LEU A 49 -17.02 6.96 17.42
CA LEU A 49 -16.82 7.44 18.81
C LEU A 49 -17.89 8.45 19.24
N HIS A 50 -18.80 8.85 18.33
CA HIS A 50 -19.82 9.86 18.57
C HIS A 50 -19.28 11.19 19.07
N VAL A 51 -18.12 11.63 18.56
CA VAL A 51 -17.47 12.88 18.90
C VAL A 51 -17.33 13.78 17.67
N LYS A 52 -17.36 15.11 17.88
CA LYS A 52 -17.18 16.10 16.80
C LYS A 52 -15.72 16.47 16.54
N GLY A 53 -14.81 16.00 17.37
CA GLY A 53 -13.38 16.24 17.32
C GLY A 53 -12.68 15.75 18.57
N SER A 54 -11.38 15.54 18.50
CA SER A 54 -10.56 15.12 19.64
C SER A 54 -9.16 15.69 19.53
N PHE A 55 -8.62 16.20 20.62
CA PHE A 55 -7.20 16.58 20.72
C PHE A 55 -6.29 15.41 21.09
N LEU A 56 -6.86 14.26 21.45
CA LEU A 56 -6.14 13.07 21.84
C LEU A 56 -5.92 12.10 20.68
N ILE A 57 -6.55 12.34 19.52
CA ILE A 57 -6.47 11.46 18.35
C ILE A 57 -5.83 12.21 17.20
N ASP A 58 -4.76 11.68 16.66
CA ASP A 58 -4.05 12.21 15.50
C ASP A 58 -4.05 11.18 14.36
N VAL A 59 -4.72 11.50 13.26
CA VAL A 59 -4.78 10.63 12.09
C VAL A 59 -3.74 11.06 11.06
N LEU A 60 -2.75 10.22 10.83
CA LEU A 60 -1.59 10.53 10.00
C LEU A 60 -1.42 9.54 8.85
N SER A 61 -0.92 10.05 7.72
CA SER A 61 -0.30 9.21 6.70
C SER A 61 1.20 9.10 6.94
N PRO A 62 1.90 8.10 6.35
CA PRO A 62 3.36 8.01 6.43
C PRO A 62 4.07 9.32 6.01
N LYS A 63 3.54 10.00 4.98
CA LYS A 63 4.08 11.28 4.52
C LYS A 63 3.89 12.41 5.55
N ARG A 64 2.74 12.48 6.21
CA ARG A 64 2.49 13.47 7.28
C ARG A 64 3.32 13.16 8.52
N LEU A 65 3.46 11.88 8.87
CA LEU A 65 4.35 11.43 9.93
C LEU A 65 5.79 11.88 9.67
N GLN A 66 6.30 11.64 8.46
CA GLN A 66 7.63 12.07 8.03
C GLN A 66 7.82 13.59 8.19
N SER A 67 6.86 14.39 7.70
CA SER A 67 6.92 15.85 7.85
C SER A 67 7.00 16.26 9.32
N ARG A 68 6.16 15.70 10.18
CA ARG A 68 6.18 16.00 11.62
C ARG A 68 7.49 15.62 12.32
N VAL A 69 8.05 14.46 11.99
CA VAL A 69 9.35 14.04 12.54
C VAL A 69 10.43 15.05 12.17
N PHE A 70 10.46 15.49 10.91
CA PHE A 70 11.44 16.47 10.45
C PHE A 70 11.20 17.88 11.00
N GLU A 71 9.97 18.30 11.20
CA GLU A 71 9.64 19.56 11.87
C GLU A 71 10.17 19.59 13.31
N LEU A 72 10.08 18.46 14.04
CA LEU A 72 10.49 18.38 15.43
C LEU A 72 11.99 18.09 15.61
N ALA A 73 12.59 17.26 14.75
CA ALA A 73 13.96 16.77 14.89
C ALA A 73 14.94 17.37 13.86
N GLY A 74 14.48 18.26 13.00
CA GLY A 74 15.26 18.89 11.93
C GLY A 74 15.23 18.11 10.61
N MET A 75 15.29 18.86 9.52
CA MET A 75 15.32 18.32 8.16
C MET A 75 16.65 17.57 7.90
N PRO A 76 16.63 16.55 7.01
CA PRO A 76 17.87 15.97 6.49
C PRO A 76 18.77 17.03 5.89
N LYS A 77 20.09 16.86 6.03
CA LYS A 77 21.07 17.77 5.40
C LYS A 77 21.15 17.55 3.90
N GLN A 78 20.78 16.37 3.43
CA GLN A 78 20.82 15.98 2.03
C GLN A 78 19.76 16.72 1.22
N THR A 79 20.10 17.02 -0.03
CA THR A 79 19.12 17.48 -1.02
C THR A 79 18.23 16.31 -1.43
N ILE A 80 16.92 16.43 -1.14
CA ILE A 80 15.93 15.39 -1.46
C ILE A 80 15.48 15.56 -2.91
N PHE A 81 15.66 14.51 -3.70
CA PHE A 81 15.20 14.46 -5.08
C PHE A 81 13.78 13.87 -5.19
N ASP A 82 12.98 14.51 -6.03
CA ASP A 82 11.75 13.92 -6.54
C ASP A 82 12.04 12.87 -7.64
N GLU A 83 10.98 12.21 -8.15
CA GLU A 83 11.13 11.21 -9.23
C GLU A 83 11.76 11.79 -10.50
N ARG A 84 11.60 13.09 -10.78
CA ARG A 84 12.22 13.73 -11.95
C ARG A 84 13.72 13.92 -11.74
N GLY A 85 14.11 14.42 -10.60
CA GLY A 85 15.52 14.54 -10.21
C GLY A 85 16.23 13.19 -10.23
N LYS A 86 15.58 12.15 -9.70
CA LYS A 86 16.07 10.76 -9.75
C LYS A 86 16.26 10.27 -11.18
N CYS A 87 15.28 10.50 -12.06
CA CYS A 87 15.41 10.15 -13.48
C CYS A 87 16.53 10.92 -14.18
N MET A 88 16.77 12.18 -13.83
CA MET A 88 17.91 12.96 -14.39
C MET A 88 19.25 12.36 -14.00
N VAL A 89 19.46 12.06 -12.72
CA VAL A 89 20.67 11.38 -12.23
C VAL A 89 20.86 10.03 -12.93
N LEU A 90 19.80 9.22 -13.03
CA LEU A 90 19.87 7.93 -13.72
C LEU A 90 20.13 8.06 -15.21
N SER A 91 19.59 9.10 -15.90
CA SER A 91 19.90 9.36 -17.30
C SER A 91 21.37 9.63 -17.53
N THR A 92 22.01 10.42 -16.65
CA THR A 92 23.44 10.68 -16.72
C THR A 92 24.27 9.41 -16.51
N ILE A 93 23.91 8.60 -15.50
CA ILE A 93 24.60 7.34 -15.21
C ILE A 93 24.47 6.35 -16.38
N VAL A 94 23.27 6.22 -16.93
CA VAL A 94 23.01 5.32 -18.08
C VAL A 94 23.82 5.77 -19.31
N GLU A 95 23.92 7.06 -19.56
CA GLU A 95 24.76 7.61 -20.66
C GLU A 95 26.25 7.34 -20.44
N GLU A 96 26.75 7.54 -19.21
CA GLU A 96 28.14 7.28 -18.86
C GLU A 96 28.52 5.79 -19.00
N GLN A 97 27.59 4.88 -18.72
CA GLN A 97 27.83 3.44 -18.69
C GLN A 97 27.30 2.68 -19.91
N LYS A 98 26.72 3.36 -20.89
CA LYS A 98 26.03 2.72 -22.04
C LYS A 98 26.83 1.66 -22.76
N ASP A 99 28.15 1.82 -22.87
CA ASP A 99 29.05 0.89 -23.56
C ASP A 99 29.40 -0.35 -22.74
N GLU A 100 29.19 -0.29 -21.43
CA GLU A 100 29.40 -1.40 -20.49
C GLU A 100 28.14 -2.25 -20.27
N LEU A 101 26.98 -1.79 -20.74
CA LEU A 101 25.72 -2.53 -20.63
C LEU A 101 25.66 -3.62 -21.70
N THR A 102 25.13 -4.78 -21.31
CA THR A 102 24.99 -5.95 -22.21
C THR A 102 23.62 -5.95 -22.90
N ILE A 103 22.54 -6.03 -22.13
CA ILE A 103 21.18 -6.14 -22.66
C ILE A 103 20.57 -4.77 -22.93
N TYR A 104 20.84 -3.82 -22.04
CA TYR A 104 20.24 -2.48 -22.13
C TYR A 104 21.07 -1.48 -22.95
N ARG A 105 22.14 -1.90 -23.59
CA ARG A 105 22.98 -1.04 -24.42
C ARG A 105 22.20 -0.29 -25.48
N GLY A 106 21.35 -0.98 -26.24
CA GLY A 106 20.51 -0.35 -27.27
C GLY A 106 19.47 0.63 -26.71
N ALA A 107 18.87 0.31 -25.57
CA ALA A 107 17.92 1.20 -24.89
C ALA A 107 18.60 2.44 -24.31
N ALA A 108 19.82 2.29 -23.79
CA ALA A 108 20.65 3.38 -23.30
C ALA A 108 21.06 4.32 -24.46
N GLN A 109 21.51 3.77 -25.58
CA GLN A 109 21.88 4.54 -26.77
C GLN A 109 20.72 5.31 -27.40
N SER A 110 19.50 4.78 -27.32
CA SER A 110 18.31 5.48 -27.86
C SER A 110 17.80 6.61 -26.96
N GLY A 111 18.38 6.79 -25.77
CA GLY A 111 18.04 7.92 -24.86
C GLY A 111 16.58 7.96 -24.41
N THR A 112 15.88 6.82 -24.37
CA THR A 112 14.45 6.79 -24.11
C THR A 112 14.11 7.08 -22.65
N ALA A 113 13.42 8.19 -22.38
CA ALA A 113 12.90 8.56 -21.07
C ALA A 113 12.12 7.42 -20.40
N GLY A 114 11.45 6.57 -21.16
CA GLY A 114 10.76 5.38 -20.68
C GLY A 114 11.67 4.31 -20.11
N PHE A 115 12.89 4.16 -20.61
CA PHE A 115 13.88 3.23 -20.04
C PHE A 115 14.33 3.69 -18.66
N THR A 116 14.75 4.95 -18.55
CA THR A 116 15.21 5.53 -17.28
C THR A 116 14.13 5.50 -16.20
N ALA A 117 12.86 5.78 -16.56
CA ALA A 117 11.76 5.69 -15.63
C ALA A 117 11.52 4.25 -15.13
N ARG A 118 11.70 3.23 -15.97
CA ARG A 118 11.61 1.82 -15.54
C ARG A 118 12.76 1.43 -14.63
N VAL A 119 13.98 1.87 -14.93
CA VAL A 119 15.15 1.66 -14.06
C VAL A 119 14.94 2.33 -12.72
N SER A 120 14.44 3.58 -12.68
CA SER A 120 14.08 4.29 -11.45
C SER A 120 13.10 3.49 -10.61
N SER A 121 12.01 3.02 -11.23
CA SER A 121 11.00 2.22 -10.54
C SER A 121 11.57 0.90 -10.00
N MET A 122 12.48 0.26 -10.73
CA MET A 122 13.13 -0.98 -10.30
C MET A 122 14.05 -0.76 -9.12
N ILE A 123 14.90 0.28 -9.17
CA ILE A 123 15.77 0.64 -8.04
C ILE A 123 14.95 0.99 -6.80
N ALA A 124 13.86 1.76 -6.95
CA ALA A 124 12.95 2.05 -5.85
C ALA A 124 12.34 0.77 -5.25
N SER A 125 11.97 -0.19 -6.08
CA SER A 125 11.47 -1.50 -5.64
C SER A 125 12.53 -2.29 -4.86
N LEU A 126 13.76 -2.33 -5.35
CA LEU A 126 14.89 -3.00 -4.68
C LEU A 126 15.17 -2.37 -3.31
N LYS A 127 15.26 -1.04 -3.25
CA LYS A 127 15.44 -0.30 -1.99
C LYS A 127 14.31 -0.58 -0.98
N ARG A 128 13.05 -0.53 -1.42
CA ARG A 128 11.90 -0.85 -0.55
C ARG A 128 11.89 -2.30 -0.07
N SER A 129 12.50 -3.20 -0.85
CA SER A 129 12.72 -4.59 -0.46
C SER A 129 13.92 -4.80 0.46
N GLY A 130 14.65 -3.73 0.78
CA GLY A 130 15.86 -3.77 1.61
C GLY A 130 17.07 -4.37 0.90
N LEU A 131 17.09 -4.37 -0.44
CA LEU A 131 18.19 -4.89 -1.25
C LEU A 131 19.10 -3.75 -1.72
N SER A 132 20.39 -3.83 -1.39
CA SER A 132 21.42 -2.95 -1.90
C SER A 132 21.89 -3.38 -3.30
N ALA A 133 22.65 -2.52 -3.97
CA ALA A 133 23.30 -2.88 -5.23
C ALA A 133 24.24 -4.08 -5.08
N ALA A 134 24.93 -4.19 -3.93
CA ALA A 134 25.81 -5.31 -3.62
C ALA A 134 25.03 -6.64 -3.50
N ASP A 135 23.86 -6.63 -2.84
CA ASP A 135 23.00 -7.84 -2.72
C ASP A 135 22.51 -8.31 -4.10
N VAL A 136 22.17 -7.35 -4.98
CA VAL A 136 21.77 -7.69 -6.36
C VAL A 136 22.93 -8.27 -7.13
N ALA A 137 24.12 -7.69 -7.04
CA ALA A 137 25.33 -8.17 -7.70
C ALA A 137 25.71 -9.57 -7.21
N GLU A 138 25.66 -9.83 -5.91
CA GLU A 138 25.90 -11.16 -5.33
C GLU A 138 24.89 -12.20 -5.84
N SER A 139 23.61 -11.79 -5.92
CA SER A 139 22.58 -12.66 -6.48
C SER A 139 22.84 -13.01 -7.94
N VAL A 140 23.29 -12.07 -8.75
CA VAL A 140 23.68 -12.28 -10.16
C VAL A 140 24.85 -13.24 -10.27
N GLN A 141 25.84 -13.15 -9.39
CA GLN A 141 26.98 -14.08 -9.39
C GLN A 141 26.60 -15.52 -9.11
N LYS A 142 25.58 -15.74 -8.30
CA LYS A 142 25.04 -17.08 -7.95
C LYS A 142 24.15 -17.68 -9.04
N MET A 143 23.75 -16.90 -10.05
CA MET A 143 22.92 -17.39 -11.15
C MET A 143 23.76 -18.20 -12.17
N GLU A 144 23.16 -19.23 -12.74
CA GLU A 144 23.73 -20.00 -13.85
C GLU A 144 24.03 -19.12 -15.06
N GLU A 145 25.09 -19.43 -15.81
CA GLU A 145 25.53 -18.60 -16.94
C GLU A 145 24.49 -18.54 -18.06
N GLU A 146 23.75 -19.61 -18.25
CA GLU A 146 22.70 -19.72 -19.27
C GLU A 146 21.38 -19.06 -18.86
N ASN A 147 21.26 -18.57 -17.63
CA ASN A 147 20.03 -17.93 -17.19
C ASN A 147 19.84 -16.58 -17.92
N PRO A 148 18.75 -16.41 -18.72
CA PRO A 148 18.53 -15.19 -19.52
C PRO A 148 18.33 -13.93 -18.66
N ALA A 149 18.00 -14.08 -17.38
CA ALA A 149 17.87 -12.95 -16.45
C ALA A 149 19.22 -12.45 -15.92
N ARG A 150 20.30 -13.26 -15.98
CA ARG A 150 21.61 -12.92 -15.42
C ARG A 150 22.19 -11.64 -16.02
N ALA A 151 22.25 -11.56 -17.34
CA ALA A 151 22.79 -10.39 -18.04
C ALA A 151 21.94 -9.13 -17.77
N LYS A 152 20.60 -9.30 -17.76
CA LYS A 152 19.66 -8.22 -17.48
C LYS A 152 19.81 -7.66 -16.06
N LEU A 153 19.89 -8.54 -15.05
CA LEU A 153 20.07 -8.15 -13.66
C LEU A 153 21.48 -7.62 -13.42
N GLY A 154 22.48 -8.10 -14.18
CA GLY A 154 23.84 -7.58 -14.15
C GLY A 154 23.91 -6.10 -14.57
N ASP A 155 23.25 -5.73 -15.66
CA ASP A 155 23.14 -4.33 -16.07
C ASP A 155 22.43 -3.47 -15.01
N ILE A 156 21.35 -3.98 -14.41
CA ILE A 156 20.62 -3.26 -13.35
C ILE A 156 21.50 -3.11 -12.10
N ALA A 157 22.20 -4.16 -11.67
CA ALA A 157 23.11 -4.08 -10.52
C ALA A 157 24.21 -3.03 -10.72
N ARG A 158 24.77 -2.94 -11.94
CA ARG A 158 25.79 -1.95 -12.31
C ARG A 158 25.23 -0.52 -12.22
N ILE A 159 24.08 -0.27 -12.87
CA ILE A 159 23.42 1.06 -12.82
C ILE A 159 23.07 1.42 -11.38
N TYR A 160 22.59 0.47 -10.60
CA TYR A 160 22.21 0.69 -9.21
C TYR A 160 23.42 1.01 -8.34
N ALA A 161 24.55 0.32 -8.51
CA ALA A 161 25.78 0.61 -7.79
C ALA A 161 26.30 2.03 -8.08
N ALA A 162 26.31 2.45 -9.35
CA ALA A 162 26.67 3.81 -9.73
C ALA A 162 25.69 4.85 -9.17
N TYR A 163 24.40 4.50 -9.11
CA TYR A 163 23.38 5.35 -8.49
C TYR A 163 23.63 5.52 -6.99
N GLU A 164 23.87 4.44 -6.23
CA GLU A 164 24.19 4.52 -4.80
C GLU A 164 25.45 5.36 -4.56
N GLN A 165 26.48 5.18 -5.38
CA GLN A 165 27.70 5.95 -5.29
C GLN A 165 27.48 7.46 -5.55
N ARG A 166 26.64 7.80 -6.55
CA ARG A 166 26.33 9.18 -6.90
C ARG A 166 25.44 9.86 -5.83
N MET A 167 24.58 9.09 -5.18
CA MET A 167 23.70 9.58 -4.10
C MET A 167 24.43 9.69 -2.75
N ALA A 168 25.59 9.05 -2.59
CA ALA A 168 26.28 9.02 -1.31
C ALA A 168 26.70 10.44 -0.83
N GLY A 169 26.24 10.80 0.36
CA GLY A 169 26.67 12.01 1.09
C GLY A 169 25.73 13.20 0.97
N GLU A 170 25.51 13.74 -0.22
CA GLU A 170 24.79 15.02 -0.40
C GLU A 170 23.36 14.88 -0.90
N LEU A 171 22.99 13.73 -1.43
CA LEU A 171 21.74 13.51 -2.11
C LEU A 171 20.96 12.39 -1.43
N ALA A 172 19.63 12.49 -1.43
CA ALA A 172 18.73 11.46 -0.91
C ALA A 172 17.53 11.31 -1.82
N ASP A 173 17.07 10.08 -2.02
CA ASP A 173 15.76 9.80 -2.62
C ASP A 173 14.71 9.49 -1.53
N ALA A 174 13.48 9.24 -1.94
CA ALA A 174 12.37 8.99 -1.02
C ALA A 174 12.63 7.79 -0.09
N GLU A 175 13.34 6.78 -0.57
CA GLU A 175 13.69 5.58 0.19
C GLU A 175 14.81 5.87 1.22
N ASP A 176 15.76 6.76 0.91
CA ASP A 176 16.80 7.20 1.85
C ASP A 176 16.20 8.11 2.93
N VAL A 177 15.23 8.94 2.56
CA VAL A 177 14.52 9.82 3.50
C VAL A 177 13.78 9.03 4.58
N SER A 178 13.22 7.84 4.26
CA SER A 178 12.62 6.94 5.26
C SER A 178 13.65 6.50 6.31
N ARG A 179 14.86 6.14 5.90
CA ARG A 179 15.96 5.76 6.81
C ARG A 179 16.38 6.92 7.71
N GLU A 180 16.50 8.11 7.14
CA GLU A 180 16.82 9.35 7.86
C GLU A 180 15.72 9.72 8.86
N MET A 181 14.45 9.49 8.51
CA MET A 181 13.32 9.67 9.41
C MET A 181 13.42 8.73 10.62
N CYS A 182 13.67 7.45 10.40
CA CYS A 182 13.84 6.48 11.48
C CYS A 182 14.96 6.87 12.45
N ALA A 183 16.08 7.36 11.95
CA ALA A 183 17.19 7.83 12.77
C ALA A 183 16.83 9.02 13.67
N ARG A 184 15.77 9.77 13.32
CA ARG A 184 15.31 10.95 14.08
C ARG A 184 14.12 10.67 14.99
N PHE A 185 13.57 9.49 15.00
CA PHE A 185 12.38 9.15 15.81
C PHE A 185 12.57 9.48 17.29
N ALA A 186 13.66 9.04 17.89
CA ALA A 186 13.94 9.31 19.29
C ALA A 186 14.10 10.81 19.59
N ALA A 187 14.82 11.53 18.72
CA ALA A 187 15.06 12.96 18.89
C ALA A 187 13.79 13.81 18.70
N SER A 188 12.82 13.36 17.90
CA SER A 188 11.57 14.08 17.68
C SER A 188 10.67 14.13 18.92
N GLY A 189 10.78 13.15 19.81
CA GLY A 189 9.88 13.01 20.96
C GLY A 189 8.41 12.72 20.62
N LEU A 190 8.09 12.61 19.31
CA LEU A 190 6.73 12.51 18.80
C LEU A 190 5.94 11.31 19.34
N PHE A 191 6.64 10.20 19.58
CA PHE A 191 6.01 8.92 19.97
C PHE A 191 5.85 8.76 21.48
N LYS A 192 6.44 9.66 22.26
CA LYS A 192 6.42 9.55 23.73
C LYS A 192 4.99 9.64 24.29
N GLY A 193 4.55 8.61 24.96
CA GLY A 193 3.19 8.54 25.54
C GLY A 193 2.08 8.20 24.52
N GLN A 194 2.42 7.98 23.24
CA GLN A 194 1.45 7.66 22.20
C GLN A 194 1.07 6.18 22.18
N ASN A 195 -0.20 5.91 21.96
CA ASN A 195 -0.69 4.60 21.55
C ASN A 195 -0.90 4.62 20.03
N ILE A 196 -0.11 3.84 19.32
CA ILE A 196 -0.07 3.86 17.86
C ILE A 196 -0.90 2.70 17.30
N PHE A 197 -1.86 3.03 16.44
CA PHE A 197 -2.64 2.09 15.65
C PHE A 197 -2.28 2.26 14.18
N VAL A 198 -1.95 1.17 13.51
CA VAL A 198 -1.61 1.12 12.08
C VAL A 198 -2.68 0.30 11.39
N TYR A 199 -3.40 0.89 10.41
CA TYR A 199 -4.53 0.25 9.75
C TYR A 199 -4.61 0.59 8.26
N GLY A 200 -5.20 -0.31 7.47
CA GLY A 200 -5.55 -0.08 6.06
C GLY A 200 -4.39 -0.28 5.09
N PHE A 201 -3.29 -0.90 5.52
CA PHE A 201 -2.19 -1.29 4.64
C PHE A 201 -2.40 -2.72 4.14
N ASP A 202 -2.32 -2.91 2.84
CA ASP A 202 -2.50 -4.23 2.21
C ASP A 202 -1.31 -5.16 2.47
N MET A 203 -0.12 -4.61 2.69
CA MET A 203 1.11 -5.37 2.87
C MET A 203 2.16 -4.54 3.63
N ILE A 204 2.98 -5.22 4.41
CA ILE A 204 4.09 -4.59 5.14
C ILE A 204 5.38 -4.78 4.36
N THR A 205 5.87 -3.71 3.75
CA THR A 205 7.19 -3.72 3.08
C THR A 205 8.31 -3.82 4.12
N PRO A 206 9.50 -4.32 3.76
CA PRO A 206 10.64 -4.36 4.69
C PRO A 206 11.02 -3.01 5.27
N THR A 207 10.94 -1.95 4.47
CA THR A 207 11.19 -0.57 4.92
C THR A 207 10.16 -0.16 5.96
N PHE A 208 8.87 -0.39 5.70
CA PHE A 208 7.81 -0.06 6.64
C PHE A 208 7.87 -0.92 7.92
N ALA A 209 8.25 -2.20 7.80
CA ALA A 209 8.54 -3.05 8.95
C ALA A 209 9.66 -2.45 9.83
N ALA A 210 10.73 -1.96 9.22
CA ALA A 210 11.83 -1.31 9.93
C ALA A 210 11.38 -0.02 10.63
N GLU A 211 10.50 0.78 10.00
CA GLU A 211 9.89 1.97 10.59
C GLU A 211 9.05 1.61 11.82
N LEU A 212 8.14 0.64 11.70
CA LEU A 212 7.29 0.18 12.83
C LEU A 212 8.13 -0.31 14.02
N LEU A 213 9.15 -1.13 13.76
CA LEU A 213 10.03 -1.64 14.80
C LEU A 213 10.94 -0.57 15.42
N SER A 214 11.20 0.52 14.70
CA SER A 214 11.93 1.68 15.24
C SER A 214 11.04 2.60 16.08
N MET A 215 9.74 2.63 15.85
CA MET A 215 8.75 3.37 16.65
C MET A 215 8.39 2.63 17.94
N GLU A 216 8.33 1.30 17.90
CA GLU A 216 7.82 0.46 18.99
C GLU A 216 8.45 0.75 20.36
N PRO A 217 9.79 0.85 20.52
CA PRO A 217 10.40 1.12 21.81
C PRO A 217 10.20 2.56 22.31
N LEU A 218 9.68 3.47 21.47
CA LEU A 218 9.50 4.89 21.75
C LEU A 218 8.07 5.26 22.14
N CYS A 219 7.11 4.37 21.94
CA CYS A 219 5.69 4.61 22.18
C CYS A 219 5.16 3.78 23.37
N SER A 220 3.99 4.14 23.89
CA SER A 220 3.32 3.39 24.95
C SER A 220 2.82 2.04 24.48
N SER A 221 2.28 1.98 23.26
CA SER A 221 1.86 0.74 22.61
C SER A 221 1.83 0.90 21.11
N LEU A 222 2.11 -0.19 20.37
CA LEU A 222 1.98 -0.24 18.92
C LEU A 222 1.13 -1.45 18.53
N THR A 223 0.03 -1.17 17.84
CA THR A 223 -0.90 -2.17 17.31
C THR A 223 -0.93 -2.05 15.78
N LEU A 224 -0.49 -3.10 15.10
CA LEU A 224 -0.63 -3.26 13.65
C LEU A 224 -1.88 -4.08 13.38
N ALA A 225 -2.86 -3.48 12.73
CA ALA A 225 -4.07 -4.15 12.26
C ALA A 225 -3.97 -4.39 10.75
N ILE A 226 -3.96 -5.65 10.34
CA ILE A 226 -3.78 -6.04 8.95
C ILE A 226 -4.78 -7.12 8.54
N GLU A 227 -5.44 -6.90 7.43
CA GLU A 227 -6.48 -7.79 6.93
C GLU A 227 -5.85 -9.02 6.26
N THR A 228 -6.13 -10.18 6.83
CA THR A 228 -5.70 -11.48 6.30
C THR A 228 -6.56 -12.60 6.87
N ASP A 229 -6.52 -13.75 6.26
CA ASP A 229 -7.06 -14.99 6.84
C ASP A 229 -5.91 -15.78 7.47
N ALA A 230 -5.81 -15.71 8.79
CA ALA A 230 -4.80 -16.45 9.55
C ALA A 230 -5.07 -17.97 9.56
N ASN A 231 -6.30 -18.38 9.24
CA ASN A 231 -6.75 -19.77 9.20
C ASN A 231 -6.83 -20.29 7.76
N ALA A 232 -6.44 -19.48 6.75
CA ALA A 232 -6.44 -19.92 5.35
C ALA A 232 -5.55 -21.16 5.20
N ALA A 233 -6.03 -22.12 4.42
CA ALA A 233 -5.23 -23.27 4.02
C ALA A 233 -3.90 -22.77 3.36
N PRO A 234 -2.81 -23.56 3.44
CA PRO A 234 -1.51 -23.18 2.90
C PRO A 234 -1.53 -22.77 1.42
N ASP A 235 -2.52 -23.24 0.67
CA ASP A 235 -2.81 -22.91 -0.72
C ASP A 235 -3.73 -21.70 -0.89
N GLY A 236 -4.13 -21.05 0.20
CA GLY A 236 -4.91 -19.80 0.22
C GLY A 236 -4.15 -18.64 -0.41
N ARG A 237 -3.99 -18.70 -1.73
CA ARG A 237 -3.17 -17.76 -2.54
C ARG A 237 -3.56 -16.30 -2.37
N LEU A 238 -4.81 -16.02 -2.01
CA LEU A 238 -5.31 -14.65 -1.85
C LEU A 238 -4.55 -13.89 -0.76
N PHE A 239 -4.32 -14.50 0.40
CA PHE A 239 -3.66 -13.86 1.54
C PHE A 239 -2.17 -14.22 1.68
N ALA A 240 -1.64 -15.08 0.81
CA ALA A 240 -0.23 -15.49 0.88
C ALA A 240 0.77 -14.32 0.89
N PRO A 241 0.63 -13.26 0.06
CA PRO A 241 1.55 -12.12 0.08
C PRO A 241 1.53 -11.37 1.42
N VAL A 242 0.35 -11.21 2.01
CA VAL A 242 0.18 -10.54 3.32
C VAL A 242 0.81 -11.39 4.42
N ASN A 243 0.48 -12.68 4.48
CA ASN A 243 1.03 -13.59 5.47
C ASN A 243 2.55 -13.67 5.38
N TYR A 244 3.12 -13.75 4.19
CA TYR A 244 4.58 -13.70 3.99
C TYR A 244 5.19 -12.39 4.49
N SER A 245 4.52 -11.24 4.28
CA SER A 245 5.01 -9.96 4.80
C SER A 245 4.98 -9.89 6.32
N LEU A 246 3.99 -10.52 6.96
CA LEU A 246 3.90 -10.65 8.42
C LEU A 246 4.98 -11.56 9.00
N GLU A 247 5.24 -12.71 8.37
CA GLU A 247 6.33 -13.61 8.79
C GLU A 247 7.69 -12.91 8.74
N ARG A 248 7.94 -12.12 7.68
CA ARG A 248 9.16 -11.31 7.58
C ARG A 248 9.24 -10.25 8.66
N LEU A 249 8.13 -9.56 8.97
CA LEU A 249 8.07 -8.60 10.07
C LEU A 249 8.38 -9.27 11.41
N GLU A 250 7.77 -10.43 11.70
CA GLU A 250 8.00 -11.18 12.94
C GLU A 250 9.45 -11.66 13.06
N LYS A 251 10.04 -12.12 11.95
CA LYS A 251 11.47 -12.48 11.91
C LYS A 251 12.35 -11.27 12.24
N LEU A 252 12.12 -10.14 11.60
CA LEU A 252 12.88 -8.91 11.83
C LEU A 252 12.67 -8.39 13.26
N ALA A 253 11.46 -8.51 13.81
CA ALA A 253 11.16 -8.16 15.20
C ALA A 253 11.98 -9.01 16.18
N LYS A 254 12.03 -10.32 15.93
CA LYS A 254 12.85 -11.26 16.73
C LYS A 254 14.34 -10.91 16.70
N GLU A 255 14.86 -10.59 15.52
CA GLU A 255 16.26 -10.16 15.33
C GLU A 255 16.57 -8.88 16.11
N ARG A 256 15.59 -7.97 16.23
CA ARG A 256 15.71 -6.70 16.99
C ARG A 256 15.31 -6.81 18.46
N GLY A 257 14.96 -7.98 18.95
CA GLY A 257 14.53 -8.20 20.33
C GLY A 257 13.16 -7.61 20.68
N VAL A 258 12.32 -7.33 19.69
CA VAL A 258 10.95 -6.81 19.88
C VAL A 258 9.98 -7.96 20.05
N ALA A 259 9.28 -8.01 21.20
CA ALA A 259 8.25 -9.00 21.44
C ALA A 259 7.00 -8.71 20.61
N VAL A 260 6.54 -9.70 19.84
CA VAL A 260 5.33 -9.60 19.01
C VAL A 260 4.27 -10.55 19.57
N LYS A 261 3.05 -10.03 19.76
CA LYS A 261 1.88 -10.83 20.11
C LYS A 261 0.86 -10.74 18.96
N ARG A 262 0.54 -11.89 18.37
CA ARG A 262 -0.52 -11.99 17.36
C ARG A 262 -1.87 -12.27 18.02
N GLU A 263 -2.88 -11.56 17.59
CA GLU A 263 -4.28 -11.73 18.02
C GLU A 263 -5.15 -11.85 16.77
N VAL A 264 -5.94 -12.91 16.67
CA VAL A 264 -6.84 -13.17 15.55
C VAL A 264 -8.26 -12.86 15.98
N LEU A 265 -8.94 -11.98 15.26
CA LEU A 265 -10.37 -11.71 15.46
C LEU A 265 -11.19 -12.62 14.56
N ASN A 266 -12.05 -13.41 15.18
CA ASN A 266 -12.99 -14.31 14.51
C ASN A 266 -14.39 -13.67 14.45
N ALA A 267 -14.48 -12.42 13.97
CA ALA A 267 -15.77 -11.75 13.76
C ALA A 267 -16.38 -12.18 12.41
N GLU A 268 -17.68 -12.31 12.35
CA GLU A 268 -18.39 -12.49 11.08
C GLU A 268 -18.51 -11.15 10.33
N LEU A 269 -18.62 -11.23 9.01
CA LEU A 269 -18.89 -10.05 8.18
C LEU A 269 -20.33 -9.62 8.41
N ASP A 270 -20.55 -8.34 8.72
CA ASP A 270 -21.89 -7.74 8.76
C ASP A 270 -22.37 -7.50 7.32
N ALA A 271 -22.99 -8.51 6.75
CA ALA A 271 -23.50 -8.52 5.39
C ALA A 271 -24.60 -9.57 5.25
N LEU A 272 -25.31 -9.57 4.13
CA LEU A 272 -26.30 -10.60 3.79
C LEU A 272 -25.64 -11.99 3.68
N ALA A 273 -26.43 -13.03 3.93
CA ALA A 273 -25.94 -14.40 4.05
C ALA A 273 -25.17 -14.89 2.81
N ASP A 274 -25.69 -14.60 1.62
CA ASP A 274 -25.06 -14.96 0.34
C ASP A 274 -23.76 -14.18 0.09
N ILE A 275 -23.66 -12.91 0.50
CA ILE A 275 -22.40 -12.15 0.45
C ILE A 275 -21.37 -12.77 1.41
N ARG A 276 -21.78 -13.16 2.63
CA ARG A 276 -20.88 -13.87 3.56
C ARG A 276 -20.40 -15.21 3.01
N GLU A 277 -21.30 -15.91 2.31
CA GLU A 277 -20.97 -17.20 1.70
C GLU A 277 -19.95 -17.05 0.56
N VAL A 278 -20.14 -16.06 -0.32
CA VAL A 278 -19.17 -15.73 -1.37
C VAL A 278 -17.84 -15.30 -0.76
N GLU A 279 -17.83 -14.45 0.26
CA GLU A 279 -16.61 -14.01 0.93
C GLU A 279 -15.82 -15.20 1.50
N LYS A 280 -16.49 -16.19 2.06
CA LYS A 280 -15.84 -17.39 2.61
C LYS A 280 -15.32 -18.34 1.53
N LYS A 281 -16.04 -18.49 0.41
CA LYS A 281 -15.78 -19.52 -0.61
C LYS A 281 -15.05 -19.01 -1.84
N LEU A 282 -15.13 -17.72 -2.16
CA LEU A 282 -14.43 -17.14 -3.30
C LEU A 282 -12.92 -17.39 -3.16
N TYR A 283 -12.33 -17.98 -4.18
CA TYR A 283 -10.93 -18.43 -4.21
C TYR A 283 -10.57 -19.60 -3.25
N ALA A 284 -11.52 -20.19 -2.54
CA ALA A 284 -11.30 -21.40 -1.78
C ALA A 284 -11.44 -22.63 -2.73
N LEU A 285 -10.32 -23.31 -2.99
CA LEU A 285 -10.32 -24.48 -3.86
C LEU A 285 -11.14 -25.63 -3.22
N GLY A 286 -11.95 -26.30 -4.04
CA GLY A 286 -12.76 -27.43 -3.59
C GLY A 286 -14.00 -27.06 -2.74
N SER A 287 -14.38 -25.80 -2.72
CA SER A 287 -15.62 -25.39 -2.05
C SER A 287 -16.83 -26.02 -2.67
N ALA A 288 -17.77 -26.52 -1.83
CA ALA A 288 -19.04 -27.03 -2.31
C ALA A 288 -19.89 -25.86 -2.88
N PRO A 289 -20.72 -26.13 -3.91
CA PRO A 289 -21.67 -25.14 -4.42
C PRO A 289 -22.59 -24.63 -3.32
N CYS A 290 -23.04 -23.38 -3.45
CA CYS A 290 -24.11 -22.86 -2.61
C CYS A 290 -25.41 -23.60 -2.95
N MET A 291 -26.15 -24.03 -1.93
CA MET A 291 -27.40 -24.80 -2.12
C MET A 291 -28.62 -23.91 -2.20
N GLU A 292 -28.51 -22.64 -1.79
CA GLU A 292 -29.58 -21.65 -1.79
C GLU A 292 -29.44 -20.70 -2.97
N GLU A 293 -30.54 -20.27 -3.56
CA GLU A 293 -30.49 -19.21 -4.58
C GLU A 293 -30.11 -17.89 -3.94
N PRO A 294 -29.11 -17.17 -4.55
CA PRO A 294 -28.68 -15.89 -4.01
C PRO A 294 -29.77 -14.83 -4.16
N THR A 295 -29.93 -14.01 -3.13
CA THR A 295 -30.90 -12.90 -3.10
C THR A 295 -30.26 -11.54 -3.34
N ALA A 296 -28.98 -11.40 -3.01
CA ALA A 296 -28.23 -10.14 -3.13
C ALA A 296 -27.18 -10.16 -4.24
N ILE A 297 -27.04 -11.26 -4.98
CA ILE A 297 -26.04 -11.42 -6.03
C ILE A 297 -26.75 -11.62 -7.37
N GLU A 298 -26.43 -10.75 -8.33
CA GLU A 298 -26.93 -10.86 -9.70
C GLU A 298 -25.73 -11.05 -10.66
N LEU A 299 -25.86 -11.94 -11.62
CA LEU A 299 -24.88 -12.15 -12.68
C LEU A 299 -25.48 -11.73 -14.03
N HIS A 300 -24.85 -10.79 -14.69
CA HIS A 300 -25.28 -10.29 -15.99
C HIS A 300 -24.21 -10.56 -17.06
N ALA A 301 -24.65 -11.01 -18.22
CA ALA A 301 -23.82 -11.12 -19.41
C ALA A 301 -24.22 -10.02 -20.41
N ALA A 302 -23.21 -9.39 -21.01
CA ALA A 302 -23.41 -8.33 -21.99
C ALA A 302 -22.58 -8.57 -23.25
N SER A 303 -22.99 -7.97 -24.37
CA SER A 303 -22.30 -8.12 -25.66
C SER A 303 -20.96 -7.37 -25.75
N GLY A 304 -20.64 -6.53 -24.74
CA GLY A 304 -19.38 -5.78 -24.68
C GLY A 304 -19.37 -4.74 -23.60
N LYS A 305 -18.20 -4.15 -23.35
CA LYS A 305 -17.92 -3.21 -22.26
C LYS A 305 -18.91 -2.05 -22.16
N ARG A 306 -19.30 -1.47 -23.28
CA ARG A 306 -20.27 -0.38 -23.29
C ARG A 306 -21.61 -0.83 -22.74
N GLN A 307 -22.08 -2.02 -23.16
CA GLN A 307 -23.33 -2.59 -22.68
C GLN A 307 -23.28 -2.94 -21.20
N GLU A 308 -22.16 -3.47 -20.71
CA GLU A 308 -21.93 -3.71 -19.28
C GLU A 308 -22.09 -2.41 -18.46
N VAL A 309 -21.51 -1.29 -18.92
CA VAL A 309 -21.64 0.00 -18.25
C VAL A 309 -23.09 0.51 -18.28
N TYR A 310 -23.83 0.33 -19.38
CA TYR A 310 -25.24 0.67 -19.42
C TYR A 310 -26.07 -0.16 -18.42
N LEU A 311 -25.81 -1.46 -18.32
CA LEU A 311 -26.50 -2.34 -17.37
C LEU A 311 -26.18 -1.92 -15.92
N ALA A 312 -24.92 -1.67 -15.61
CA ALA A 312 -24.51 -1.19 -14.30
C ALA A 312 -25.17 0.16 -13.94
N ALA A 313 -25.17 1.12 -14.87
CA ALA A 313 -25.80 2.42 -14.66
C ALA A 313 -27.31 2.31 -14.47
N ALA A 314 -27.98 1.47 -15.25
CA ALA A 314 -29.42 1.21 -15.10
C ALA A 314 -29.74 0.57 -13.74
N ARG A 315 -28.91 -0.39 -13.29
CA ARG A 315 -29.08 -1.04 -11.98
C ARG A 315 -28.87 -0.05 -10.83
N MET A 316 -27.80 0.75 -10.89
CA MET A 316 -27.53 1.81 -9.90
C MET A 316 -28.69 2.82 -9.85
N ARG A 317 -29.21 3.25 -11.00
CA ARG A 317 -30.35 4.15 -11.06
C ARG A 317 -31.62 3.56 -10.43
N ARG A 318 -31.86 2.25 -10.63
CA ARG A 318 -32.98 1.54 -9.99
C ARG A 318 -32.81 1.50 -8.48
N LEU A 319 -31.63 1.10 -7.98
CA LEU A 319 -31.34 1.07 -6.53
C LEU A 319 -31.54 2.46 -5.90
N ALA A 320 -31.06 3.52 -6.56
CA ALA A 320 -31.28 4.89 -6.10
C ALA A 320 -32.77 5.27 -6.05
N ALA A 321 -33.58 4.78 -7.00
CA ALA A 321 -35.05 4.99 -6.98
C ALA A 321 -35.75 4.18 -5.89
N GLU A 322 -35.18 3.05 -5.48
CA GLU A 322 -35.62 2.21 -4.37
C GLU A 322 -35.21 2.78 -2.99
N GLY A 323 -34.36 3.86 -2.97
CA GLY A 323 -33.98 4.57 -1.76
C GLY A 323 -32.55 4.29 -1.30
N GLU A 324 -31.79 3.51 -2.04
CA GLU A 324 -30.38 3.24 -1.71
C GLU A 324 -29.51 4.48 -1.95
N ASP A 325 -28.58 4.71 -1.05
CA ASP A 325 -27.65 5.85 -1.14
C ASP A 325 -26.60 5.63 -2.24
N VAL A 326 -26.63 6.47 -3.26
CA VAL A 326 -25.66 6.44 -4.37
C VAL A 326 -24.22 6.60 -3.89
N ALA A 327 -24.00 7.32 -2.78
CA ALA A 327 -22.65 7.49 -2.21
C ALA A 327 -22.07 6.17 -1.66
N GLN A 328 -22.90 5.19 -1.38
CA GLN A 328 -22.48 3.85 -0.93
C GLN A 328 -22.30 2.85 -2.08
N MET A 329 -22.52 3.27 -3.34
CA MET A 329 -22.36 2.40 -4.50
C MET A 329 -20.96 2.51 -5.08
N ALA A 330 -20.39 1.37 -5.47
CA ALA A 330 -19.08 1.31 -6.13
C ALA A 330 -19.10 0.43 -7.37
N VAL A 331 -18.34 0.83 -8.40
CA VAL A 331 -18.09 0.02 -9.59
C VAL A 331 -16.62 -0.34 -9.63
N VAL A 332 -16.32 -1.65 -9.56
CA VAL A 332 -14.95 -2.18 -9.59
C VAL A 332 -14.67 -2.76 -10.97
N TYR A 333 -13.55 -2.37 -11.58
CA TYR A 333 -13.16 -2.85 -12.90
C TYR A 333 -11.63 -3.02 -12.99
N PRO A 334 -11.13 -3.88 -13.91
CA PRO A 334 -9.70 -4.10 -14.07
C PRO A 334 -8.97 -2.83 -14.51
N LYS A 335 -7.80 -2.57 -13.94
CA LYS A 335 -6.94 -1.45 -14.31
C LYS A 335 -6.60 -1.50 -15.80
N GLN A 336 -6.57 -0.35 -16.46
CA GLN A 336 -6.29 -0.20 -17.90
C GLN A 336 -7.30 -0.91 -18.83
N SER A 337 -8.48 -1.25 -18.33
CA SER A 337 -9.52 -1.93 -19.10
C SER A 337 -10.31 -1.00 -20.04
N GLY A 338 -10.16 0.33 -19.89
CA GLY A 338 -10.91 1.33 -20.66
C GLY A 338 -12.35 1.58 -20.16
N TYR A 339 -12.73 1.06 -19.00
CA TYR A 339 -14.06 1.32 -18.42
C TYR A 339 -14.20 2.73 -17.83
N GLY A 340 -13.11 3.34 -17.32
CA GLY A 340 -13.15 4.66 -16.72
C GLY A 340 -13.79 5.72 -17.61
N PRO A 341 -13.34 5.91 -18.87
CA PRO A 341 -13.97 6.83 -19.82
C PRO A 341 -15.43 6.50 -20.13
N LEU A 342 -15.78 5.22 -20.23
CA LEU A 342 -17.16 4.80 -20.47
C LEU A 342 -18.06 5.17 -19.29
N LEU A 343 -17.61 4.92 -18.06
CA LEU A 343 -18.35 5.29 -16.84
C LEU A 343 -18.56 6.81 -16.78
N GLN A 344 -17.51 7.61 -17.03
CA GLN A 344 -17.60 9.07 -17.03
C GLN A 344 -18.61 9.62 -18.05
N ASN A 345 -18.77 8.95 -19.19
CA ASN A 345 -19.71 9.37 -20.23
C ASN A 345 -21.12 8.85 -20.03
N ILE A 346 -21.29 7.66 -19.47
CA ILE A 346 -22.60 6.98 -19.41
C ILE A 346 -23.34 7.29 -18.12
N LEU A 347 -22.67 7.32 -16.95
CA LEU A 347 -23.35 7.57 -15.68
C LEU A 347 -24.13 8.89 -15.64
N PRO A 348 -23.64 10.01 -16.18
CA PRO A 348 -24.41 11.26 -16.26
C PRO A 348 -25.70 11.14 -17.07
N MET A 349 -25.75 10.27 -18.08
CA MET A 349 -26.97 10.02 -18.86
C MET A 349 -28.10 9.41 -18.01
N TYR A 350 -27.74 8.75 -16.90
CA TYR A 350 -28.68 8.19 -15.91
C TYR A 350 -28.89 9.11 -14.70
N GLY A 351 -28.37 10.34 -14.74
CA GLY A 351 -28.44 11.28 -13.62
C GLY A 351 -27.56 10.87 -12.43
N LEU A 352 -26.52 10.06 -12.67
CA LEU A 352 -25.55 9.61 -11.67
C LEU A 352 -24.23 10.32 -11.88
N SER A 353 -23.57 10.71 -10.77
CA SER A 353 -22.21 11.21 -10.79
C SER A 353 -21.30 10.19 -10.09
N ALA A 354 -20.07 10.03 -10.57
CA ALA A 354 -19.10 9.15 -9.95
C ALA A 354 -17.70 9.75 -9.94
N TYR A 355 -16.95 9.49 -8.88
CA TYR A 355 -15.53 9.70 -8.86
C TYR A 355 -14.83 8.51 -9.50
N VAL A 356 -14.01 8.75 -10.52
CA VAL A 356 -13.22 7.70 -11.19
C VAL A 356 -11.78 7.80 -10.71
N ALA A 357 -11.32 6.82 -9.94
CA ALA A 357 -10.00 6.76 -9.33
C ALA A 357 -8.90 6.36 -10.33
N GLU A 358 -8.86 6.97 -11.51
CA GLU A 358 -7.82 6.76 -12.51
C GLU A 358 -6.90 7.98 -12.60
N LYS A 359 -5.59 7.75 -12.48
CA LYS A 359 -4.60 8.77 -12.78
C LYS A 359 -4.38 8.83 -14.28
N ARG A 360 -4.67 9.98 -14.90
CA ARG A 360 -4.37 10.25 -16.32
C ARG A 360 -3.12 11.10 -16.42
N GLN A 361 -2.31 10.84 -17.46
CA GLN A 361 -1.20 11.73 -17.79
C GLN A 361 -1.77 13.02 -18.39
N ALA A 362 -1.35 14.16 -17.88
CA ALA A 362 -1.80 15.47 -18.36
C ALA A 362 -1.53 15.68 -19.88
N GLY A 363 -0.43 15.11 -20.39
CA GLY A 363 -0.10 15.16 -21.80
C GLY A 363 -0.96 14.28 -22.72
N ALA A 364 -1.86 13.45 -22.16
CA ALA A 364 -2.84 12.67 -22.92
C ALA A 364 -4.20 13.38 -23.03
N HIS A 365 -4.30 14.59 -22.51
CA HIS A 365 -5.49 15.44 -22.67
C HIS A 365 -5.36 16.20 -24.00
N PRO A 366 -6.39 16.18 -24.88
CA PRO A 366 -6.36 16.94 -26.14
C PRO A 366 -6.27 18.43 -25.92
#